data_1f084fd56bd6f21311bfa74863585565
#
_entry.id   1f084fd56bd6f21311bfa74863585565
#
_cell.length_a   1.000
_cell.length_b   1.000
_cell.length_c   1.000
_cell.angle_alpha   90.00
_cell.angle_beta   90.00
_cell.angle_gamma   90.00
#
_symmetry.space_group_name_H-M   'P 1'
#
loop_
_entity.id
_entity.type
_entity.pdbx_description
1 polymer ?
#
loop_
_entity_poly.entity_id
_entity_poly.type
_entity_poly.pdbx_seq_one_letter_code
_entity_poly.pdbx_strand_id
1 'polypeptide(L)'
;PNMHMRDPILYRIINAPHHRTGSDWCIYPMYDWAHGESDYIEQVSHSLCTLEFKLHRELYDWYLDQIYDPTLLRPKQREFARRNLSYTVMSKRKLLELVQKKVVSGWDDPRMPTISGLRRRGYTPESIRKFSDLSGISKRDNVTDVSLLEYCIREDLNKTATRVMAVLDPVKVVLTNYPEGKVEMLSMENNPEDPNSGTHEVPFSKELYIEREDFKEEANKKFFRLSLGNEVRLKSAYIIKADSVVKDDAGNITEIHCTVDLDSKSGSGTEASLRKVKGTLHWVSIAHAITAEVREYDRLFLDEAPDAHEDKNFMEFINPNSLNIIKKAYLEPYLAQATLDDKYQFQRLGYFTLDTDSKEGQLIFNKTVGLKDSWAKQNTAAQQPKQPAVQQNQGKRSPLNEIQQLSKKLTNLPEEKLANAKASILKLAEEVSYEEIEPLFNTAAKKVGTRIGVMLVLGVLLKNGQEKTEAAQEFINAGLNDDHEMLKAEAAAIQ
;
A
#
# COMPACT_ATOMS: atom_id res chain seq x y z
N PRO A 1 21.14 27.27 -31.84
CA PRO A 1 22.24 27.64 -30.96
C PRO A 1 21.79 27.57 -29.51
N ASN A 2 22.64 27.04 -28.64
CA ASN A 2 22.36 26.92 -27.20
C ASN A 2 22.40 28.32 -26.57
N MET A 3 21.30 28.78 -25.99
CA MET A 3 21.19 30.11 -25.38
C MET A 3 22.12 30.30 -24.20
N HIS A 4 22.46 29.22 -23.47
CA HIS A 4 23.41 29.27 -22.35
C HIS A 4 24.84 29.56 -22.79
N MET A 5 25.18 29.30 -24.05
CA MET A 5 26.50 29.59 -24.62
C MET A 5 26.61 31.03 -25.17
N ARG A 6 25.48 31.73 -25.29
CA ARG A 6 25.47 33.08 -25.87
C ARG A 6 26.01 34.13 -24.90
N ASP A 7 25.47 34.17 -23.70
CA ASP A 7 25.78 35.16 -22.65
C ASP A 7 25.93 34.44 -21.29
N PRO A 8 26.98 33.63 -21.10
CA PRO A 8 27.16 32.87 -19.88
C PRO A 8 27.43 33.78 -18.68
N ILE A 9 26.67 33.55 -17.59
CA ILE A 9 26.77 34.31 -16.35
C ILE A 9 27.59 33.49 -15.34
N LEU A 10 28.72 34.00 -14.85
CA LEU A 10 29.59 33.35 -13.87
C LEU A 10 29.16 33.65 -12.44
N TYR A 11 28.83 34.91 -12.15
CA TYR A 11 28.57 35.41 -10.81
C TYR A 11 27.35 36.29 -10.78
N ARG A 12 26.76 36.46 -9.62
CA ARG A 12 25.73 37.47 -9.35
C ARG A 12 26.02 38.21 -8.05
N ILE A 13 25.57 39.44 -7.98
CA ILE A 13 25.66 40.27 -6.79
C ILE A 13 24.38 40.12 -5.98
N ILE A 14 24.50 39.82 -4.68
CA ILE A 14 23.37 39.74 -3.74
C ILE A 14 23.67 40.70 -2.58
N ASN A 15 22.85 41.72 -2.44
CA ASN A 15 22.93 42.66 -1.33
C ASN A 15 22.02 42.21 -0.19
N ALA A 16 22.45 41.14 0.48
CA ALA A 16 21.76 40.56 1.66
C ALA A 16 22.75 39.82 2.54
N PRO A 17 22.61 39.85 3.87
CA PRO A 17 23.47 39.10 4.76
C PRO A 17 23.24 37.59 4.60
N HIS A 18 24.31 36.82 4.51
CA HIS A 18 24.27 35.36 4.48
C HIS A 18 24.28 34.81 5.90
N HIS A 19 23.49 33.75 6.16
CA HIS A 19 23.30 33.17 7.49
C HIS A 19 24.57 32.66 8.18
N ARG A 20 25.66 32.37 7.45
CA ARG A 20 26.95 31.91 7.99
C ARG A 20 28.03 32.98 7.97
N THR A 21 28.11 33.76 6.88
CA THR A 21 29.20 34.71 6.64
C THR A 21 28.79 36.19 6.79
N GLY A 22 27.53 36.42 7.19
CA GLY A 22 27.03 37.80 7.34
C GLY A 22 27.14 38.58 6.03
N SER A 23 27.75 39.76 6.09
CA SER A 23 27.94 40.66 4.94
C SER A 23 29.36 40.58 4.34
N ASP A 24 30.16 39.58 4.69
CA ASP A 24 31.54 39.46 4.23
C ASP A 24 31.64 39.17 2.71
N TRP A 25 30.57 38.56 2.14
CA TRP A 25 30.48 38.23 0.74
C TRP A 25 29.23 38.84 0.11
N CYS A 26 29.38 39.49 -1.03
CA CYS A 26 28.26 40.01 -1.84
C CYS A 26 28.20 39.44 -3.25
N ILE A 27 29.26 38.77 -3.69
CA ILE A 27 29.36 38.13 -5.02
C ILE A 27 29.32 36.62 -4.85
N TYR A 28 28.40 35.97 -5.56
CA TYR A 28 28.19 34.54 -5.47
C TYR A 28 28.30 33.90 -6.85
N PRO A 29 28.98 32.73 -6.98
CA PRO A 29 29.04 32.01 -8.23
C PRO A 29 27.67 31.49 -8.62
N MET A 30 27.39 31.47 -9.92
CA MET A 30 26.23 30.79 -10.46
C MET A 30 26.49 29.28 -10.49
N TYR A 31 25.39 28.51 -10.50
CA TYR A 31 25.47 27.04 -10.48
C TYR A 31 26.36 26.48 -11.60
N ASP A 32 26.22 26.98 -12.82
CA ASP A 32 26.95 26.49 -13.99
C ASP A 32 28.47 26.62 -13.86
N TRP A 33 28.93 27.66 -13.16
CA TRP A 33 30.33 27.83 -12.83
C TRP A 33 30.73 26.96 -11.62
N ALA A 34 29.99 27.09 -10.53
CA ALA A 34 30.35 26.49 -9.24
C ALA A 34 30.38 24.96 -9.28
N HIS A 35 29.45 24.30 -9.99
CA HIS A 35 29.36 22.84 -9.99
C HIS A 35 30.58 22.18 -10.62
N GLY A 36 30.93 22.58 -11.85
CA GLY A 36 32.05 22.02 -12.58
C GLY A 36 33.41 22.30 -11.93
N GLU A 37 33.59 23.54 -11.46
CA GLU A 37 34.85 23.96 -10.83
C GLU A 37 35.06 23.29 -9.47
N SER A 38 34.01 23.21 -8.62
CA SER A 38 34.08 22.52 -7.34
C SER A 38 34.44 21.05 -7.51
N ASP A 39 33.71 20.35 -8.40
CA ASP A 39 33.98 18.95 -8.69
C ASP A 39 35.38 18.71 -9.26
N TYR A 40 35.88 19.65 -10.09
CA TYR A 40 37.24 19.59 -10.63
C TYR A 40 38.30 19.77 -9.52
N ILE A 41 38.15 20.77 -8.66
CA ILE A 41 39.09 21.04 -7.54
C ILE A 41 39.09 19.86 -6.55
N GLU A 42 37.91 19.31 -6.27
CA GLU A 42 37.77 18.16 -5.36
C GLU A 42 38.07 16.81 -6.02
N GLN A 43 38.43 16.79 -7.30
CA GLN A 43 38.77 15.58 -8.09
C GLN A 43 37.63 14.57 -8.15
N VAL A 44 36.37 15.04 -8.18
CA VAL A 44 35.18 14.24 -8.39
C VAL A 44 35.06 13.85 -9.88
N SER A 45 34.93 12.58 -10.17
CA SER A 45 34.90 12.08 -11.55
C SER A 45 33.54 12.24 -12.25
N HIS A 46 32.46 12.19 -11.49
CA HIS A 46 31.09 12.18 -11.99
C HIS A 46 30.28 13.30 -11.34
N SER A 47 30.02 14.36 -12.08
CA SER A 47 29.16 15.47 -11.69
C SER A 47 27.70 15.10 -11.96
N LEU A 48 26.93 14.81 -10.93
CA LEU A 48 25.53 14.38 -11.05
C LEU A 48 24.59 15.54 -10.82
N CYS A 49 23.59 15.71 -11.69
CA CYS A 49 22.57 16.76 -11.58
C CYS A 49 21.23 16.33 -12.18
N THR A 50 20.26 17.22 -12.19
CA THR A 50 18.92 16.99 -12.74
C THR A 50 18.83 17.34 -14.24
N LEU A 51 17.78 16.81 -14.92
CA LEU A 51 17.59 17.00 -16.38
C LEU A 51 17.45 18.45 -16.80
N GLU A 52 17.09 19.36 -15.92
CA GLU A 52 17.03 20.80 -16.21
C GLU A 52 18.38 21.37 -16.64
N PHE A 53 19.50 20.75 -16.21
CA PHE A 53 20.85 21.14 -16.60
C PHE A 53 21.40 20.43 -17.85
N LYS A 54 20.56 19.68 -18.57
CA LYS A 54 20.99 18.98 -19.78
C LYS A 54 21.52 19.93 -20.86
N LEU A 55 20.83 21.06 -21.05
CA LEU A 55 21.27 22.09 -21.99
C LEU A 55 22.47 22.90 -21.50
N HIS A 56 22.78 22.85 -20.20
CA HIS A 56 23.92 23.52 -19.60
C HIS A 56 25.22 22.71 -19.71
N ARG A 57 25.17 21.44 -20.13
CA ARG A 57 26.36 20.56 -20.21
C ARG A 57 27.44 21.16 -21.12
N GLU A 58 27.05 21.78 -22.23
CA GLU A 58 28.00 22.43 -23.16
C GLU A 58 28.75 23.57 -22.47
N LEU A 59 28.05 24.38 -21.65
CA LEU A 59 28.64 25.42 -20.85
C LEU A 59 29.56 24.87 -19.73
N TYR A 60 29.11 23.80 -19.06
CA TYR A 60 29.90 23.07 -18.07
C TYR A 60 31.24 22.59 -18.65
N ASP A 61 31.21 21.95 -19.82
CA ASP A 61 32.40 21.48 -20.51
C ASP A 61 33.30 22.64 -20.92
N TRP A 62 32.71 23.75 -21.43
CA TRP A 62 33.46 24.93 -21.83
C TRP A 62 34.20 25.61 -20.66
N TYR A 63 33.56 25.71 -19.47
CA TYR A 63 34.23 26.25 -18.29
C TYR A 63 35.44 25.39 -17.88
N LEU A 64 35.28 24.09 -17.86
CA LEU A 64 36.37 23.18 -17.54
C LEU A 64 37.52 23.28 -18.54
N ASP A 65 37.21 23.49 -19.83
CA ASP A 65 38.24 23.67 -20.86
C ASP A 65 39.14 24.92 -20.64
N GLN A 66 38.61 25.92 -19.90
CA GLN A 66 39.40 27.12 -19.58
C GLN A 66 40.42 26.91 -18.44
N ILE A 67 40.17 25.95 -17.55
CA ILE A 67 40.91 25.74 -16.32
C ILE A 67 41.60 24.36 -16.26
N TYR A 68 41.36 23.49 -17.23
CA TYR A 68 41.72 22.09 -17.19
C TYR A 68 43.27 21.90 -17.28
N ASP A 69 43.83 21.19 -16.27
CA ASP A 69 45.16 20.64 -16.30
C ASP A 69 45.09 19.15 -16.70
N PRO A 70 45.73 18.72 -17.82
CA PRO A 70 45.68 17.35 -18.30
C PRO A 70 46.28 16.31 -17.33
N THR A 71 47.00 16.72 -16.28
CA THR A 71 47.49 15.83 -15.23
C THR A 71 46.43 15.51 -14.18
N LEU A 72 45.32 16.23 -14.15
CA LEU A 72 44.24 16.07 -13.17
C LEU A 72 43.02 15.41 -13.79
N LEU A 73 42.17 14.86 -12.92
CA LEU A 73 40.89 14.24 -13.33
C LEU A 73 39.91 15.31 -13.83
N ARG A 74 39.43 15.16 -15.07
CA ARG A 74 38.36 16.00 -15.59
C ARG A 74 36.99 15.40 -15.28
N PRO A 75 36.13 16.04 -14.50
CA PRO A 75 34.80 15.55 -14.20
C PRO A 75 33.90 15.56 -15.46
N LYS A 76 32.86 14.72 -15.43
CA LYS A 76 31.87 14.64 -16.50
C LYS A 76 30.47 14.77 -15.94
N GLN A 77 29.72 15.77 -16.43
CA GLN A 77 28.34 15.98 -16.03
C GLN A 77 27.43 14.86 -16.56
N ARG A 78 26.53 14.38 -15.70
CA ARG A 78 25.49 13.39 -16.02
C ARG A 78 24.19 13.81 -15.36
N GLU A 79 23.14 13.95 -16.16
CA GLU A 79 21.84 14.41 -15.71
C GLU A 79 20.86 13.24 -15.57
N PHE A 80 20.04 13.32 -14.55
CA PHE A 80 19.01 12.34 -14.24
C PHE A 80 17.66 13.00 -13.97
N ALA A 81 16.59 12.27 -14.23
CA ALA A 81 15.24 12.71 -13.92
C ALA A 81 15.03 12.84 -12.42
N ARG A 82 14.24 13.84 -12.02
CA ARG A 82 13.71 13.93 -10.67
C ARG A 82 12.77 12.76 -10.43
N ARG A 83 12.82 12.19 -9.23
CA ARG A 83 11.85 11.18 -8.81
C ARG A 83 10.56 11.87 -8.38
N ASN A 84 9.50 11.65 -9.13
CA ASN A 84 8.16 12.12 -8.79
C ASN A 84 7.33 10.95 -8.28
N LEU A 85 6.48 11.21 -7.28
CA LEU A 85 5.54 10.26 -6.71
C LEU A 85 4.11 10.68 -7.04
N SER A 86 3.25 9.71 -7.34
CA SER A 86 1.82 9.97 -7.45
C SER A 86 1.25 10.46 -6.11
N TYR A 87 0.18 11.26 -6.17
CA TYR A 87 -0.51 11.85 -5.01
C TYR A 87 0.40 12.68 -4.11
N THR A 88 1.47 13.25 -4.66
CA THR A 88 2.52 13.92 -3.90
C THR A 88 3.06 15.10 -4.67
N VAL A 89 3.37 16.17 -3.96
CA VAL A 89 4.08 17.33 -4.49
C VAL A 89 5.55 17.25 -4.08
N MET A 90 6.48 17.35 -5.05
CA MET A 90 7.93 17.25 -4.81
C MET A 90 8.64 18.60 -4.88
N SER A 91 7.92 19.69 -5.19
CA SER A 91 8.46 21.05 -5.27
C SER A 91 8.71 21.62 -3.88
N LYS A 92 9.96 22.03 -3.58
CA LYS A 92 10.33 22.70 -2.31
C LYS A 92 9.44 23.94 -2.02
N ARG A 93 9.13 24.76 -3.06
CA ARG A 93 8.30 25.97 -2.89
C ARG A 93 6.88 25.61 -2.46
N LYS A 94 6.27 24.60 -3.11
CA LYS A 94 4.93 24.14 -2.78
C LYS A 94 4.88 23.45 -1.40
N LEU A 95 5.91 22.68 -1.05
CA LEU A 95 6.04 22.09 0.28
C LEU A 95 6.19 23.18 1.37
N LEU A 96 6.97 24.22 1.10
CA LEU A 96 7.07 25.38 2.00
C LEU A 96 5.71 26.06 2.19
N GLU A 97 4.93 26.22 1.13
CA GLU A 97 3.58 26.79 1.19
C GLU A 97 2.65 25.99 2.11
N LEU A 98 2.70 24.65 2.06
CA LEU A 98 1.95 23.79 2.98
C LEU A 98 2.30 24.04 4.46
N VAL A 99 3.59 24.22 4.75
CA VAL A 99 4.08 24.53 6.10
C VAL A 99 3.63 25.92 6.54
N GLN A 100 3.82 26.94 5.68
CA GLN A 100 3.44 28.33 5.98
C GLN A 100 1.94 28.51 6.19
N LYS A 101 1.12 27.80 5.40
CA LYS A 101 -0.34 27.79 5.53
C LYS A 101 -0.86 26.85 6.63
N LYS A 102 0.05 26.20 7.36
CA LYS A 102 -0.29 25.26 8.46
C LYS A 102 -1.20 24.10 8.05
N VAL A 103 -1.12 23.67 6.78
CA VAL A 103 -1.78 22.45 6.29
C VAL A 103 -1.13 21.21 6.89
N VAL A 104 0.18 21.30 7.09
CA VAL A 104 1.01 20.31 7.78
C VAL A 104 1.69 20.96 8.98
N SER A 105 2.09 20.16 9.99
CA SER A 105 2.69 20.65 11.23
C SER A 105 4.11 21.21 11.05
N GLY A 106 4.83 20.75 10.03
CA GLY A 106 6.20 21.17 9.73
C GLY A 106 6.82 20.32 8.64
N TRP A 107 8.13 20.47 8.45
CA TRP A 107 8.88 19.69 7.46
C TRP A 107 9.01 18.21 7.81
N ASP A 108 8.78 17.85 9.06
CA ASP A 108 8.79 16.49 9.60
C ASP A 108 7.37 15.91 9.75
N ASP A 109 6.33 16.60 9.26
CA ASP A 109 4.97 16.05 9.27
C ASP A 109 4.97 14.69 8.54
N PRO A 110 4.40 13.64 9.15
CA PRO A 110 4.35 12.29 8.55
C PRO A 110 3.67 12.18 7.18
N ARG A 111 2.96 13.23 6.73
CA ARG A 111 2.36 13.31 5.38
C ARG A 111 3.28 13.95 4.34
N MET A 112 4.41 14.52 4.79
CA MET A 112 5.39 15.16 3.90
C MET A 112 6.34 14.14 3.27
N PRO A 113 6.71 14.29 1.98
CA PRO A 113 7.63 13.39 1.29
C PRO A 113 9.11 13.69 1.62
N THR A 114 9.38 14.25 2.78
CA THR A 114 10.72 14.53 3.27
C THR A 114 11.28 13.31 3.99
N ILE A 115 12.60 13.17 4.06
CA ILE A 115 13.24 12.11 4.85
C ILE A 115 12.83 12.22 6.33
N SER A 116 12.72 13.44 6.86
CA SER A 116 12.28 13.67 8.24
C SER A 116 10.83 13.23 8.46
N GLY A 117 9.91 13.56 7.52
CA GLY A 117 8.51 13.13 7.58
C GLY A 117 8.37 11.61 7.46
N LEU A 118 9.07 10.99 6.51
CA LEU A 118 9.07 9.54 6.34
C LEU A 118 9.62 8.83 7.59
N ARG A 119 10.73 9.32 8.16
CA ARG A 119 11.31 8.77 9.39
C ARG A 119 10.33 8.86 10.56
N ARG A 120 9.70 10.03 10.77
CA ARG A 120 8.71 10.24 11.83
C ARG A 120 7.46 9.37 11.63
N ARG A 121 7.09 9.09 10.37
CA ARG A 121 6.01 8.15 10.03
C ARG A 121 6.39 6.69 10.28
N GLY A 122 7.68 6.37 10.44
CA GLY A 122 8.15 5.02 10.71
C GLY A 122 8.74 4.28 9.51
N TYR A 123 9.05 4.98 8.41
CA TYR A 123 9.78 4.38 7.28
C TYR A 123 11.22 4.08 7.69
N THR A 124 11.68 2.91 7.31
CA THR A 124 13.07 2.44 7.56
C THR A 124 13.99 2.85 6.41
N PRO A 125 15.29 3.06 6.68
CA PRO A 125 16.28 3.29 5.63
C PRO A 125 16.28 2.18 4.57
N GLU A 126 16.13 0.93 4.99
CA GLU A 126 16.10 -0.28 4.16
C GLU A 126 14.95 -0.23 3.15
N SER A 127 13.76 0.16 3.61
CA SER A 127 12.58 0.30 2.75
C SER A 127 12.75 1.39 1.69
N ILE A 128 13.38 2.52 2.05
CA ILE A 128 13.63 3.65 1.13
C ILE A 128 14.70 3.27 0.10
N ARG A 129 15.77 2.57 0.52
CA ARG A 129 16.79 2.03 -0.40
C ARG A 129 16.17 1.05 -1.38
N LYS A 130 15.40 0.07 -0.88
CA LYS A 130 14.69 -0.90 -1.71
C LYS A 130 13.74 -0.22 -2.71
N PHE A 131 12.99 0.78 -2.27
CA PHE A 131 12.16 1.59 -3.17
C PHE A 131 13.00 2.26 -4.25
N SER A 132 14.17 2.80 -3.89
CA SER A 132 15.09 3.44 -4.83
C SER A 132 15.63 2.45 -5.87
N ASP A 133 15.97 1.25 -5.46
CA ASP A 133 16.47 0.19 -6.35
C ASP A 133 15.38 -0.30 -7.30
N LEU A 134 14.17 -0.54 -6.80
CA LEU A 134 13.05 -1.03 -7.61
C LEU A 134 12.53 0.02 -8.61
N SER A 135 12.48 1.28 -8.23
CA SER A 135 12.06 2.36 -9.13
C SER A 135 13.15 2.74 -10.15
N GLY A 136 14.42 2.39 -9.84
CA GLY A 136 15.56 2.61 -10.71
C GLY A 136 15.92 4.08 -10.93
N ILE A 137 16.90 4.29 -11.83
CA ILE A 137 17.38 5.61 -12.26
C ILE A 137 16.90 5.84 -13.70
N SER A 138 16.33 7.01 -13.96
CA SER A 138 15.81 7.37 -15.28
C SER A 138 16.49 8.63 -15.83
N LYS A 139 16.64 8.69 -17.16
CA LYS A 139 16.97 9.90 -17.92
C LYS A 139 15.75 10.51 -18.63
N ARG A 140 14.55 10.07 -18.25
CA ARG A 140 13.28 10.61 -18.72
C ARG A 140 12.39 10.84 -17.49
N ASP A 141 11.71 12.00 -17.48
CA ASP A 141 10.75 12.28 -16.42
C ASP A 141 9.65 11.22 -16.38
N ASN A 142 9.36 10.75 -15.18
CA ASN A 142 8.32 9.77 -14.91
C ASN A 142 7.72 10.02 -13.52
N VAL A 143 6.57 9.43 -13.29
CA VAL A 143 5.91 9.39 -11.98
C VAL A 143 5.91 7.95 -11.50
N THR A 144 6.43 7.71 -10.32
CA THR A 144 6.38 6.41 -9.65
C THR A 144 5.15 6.36 -8.77
N ASP A 145 4.38 5.27 -8.85
CA ASP A 145 3.23 5.07 -7.97
C ASP A 145 3.70 4.99 -6.51
N VAL A 146 3.12 5.80 -5.64
CA VAL A 146 3.42 5.83 -4.20
C VAL A 146 3.14 4.47 -3.52
N SER A 147 2.25 3.65 -4.09
CA SER A 147 1.98 2.29 -3.60
C SER A 147 3.22 1.39 -3.63
N LEU A 148 4.19 1.64 -4.52
CA LEU A 148 5.47 0.94 -4.52
C LEU A 148 6.30 1.26 -3.27
N LEU A 149 6.31 2.53 -2.84
CA LEU A 149 6.97 2.93 -1.59
C LEU A 149 6.28 2.28 -0.38
N GLU A 150 4.94 2.27 -0.36
CA GLU A 150 4.15 1.60 0.67
C GLU A 150 4.35 0.07 0.67
N TYR A 151 4.53 -0.54 -0.48
CA TYR A 151 4.88 -1.96 -0.60
C TYR A 151 6.25 -2.25 0.02
N CYS A 152 7.27 -1.44 -0.27
CA CYS A 152 8.61 -1.64 0.26
C CYS A 152 8.64 -1.58 1.79
N ILE A 153 7.93 -0.63 2.40
CA ILE A 153 7.88 -0.55 3.87
C ILE A 153 7.06 -1.69 4.48
N ARG A 154 5.93 -2.11 3.86
CA ARG A 154 5.16 -3.27 4.35
C ARG A 154 6.00 -4.55 4.36
N GLU A 155 6.77 -4.77 3.30
CA GLU A 155 7.60 -5.97 3.19
C GLU A 155 8.74 -5.99 4.22
N ASP A 156 9.35 -4.83 4.49
CA ASP A 156 10.37 -4.68 5.51
C ASP A 156 9.79 -4.90 6.91
N LEU A 157 8.71 -4.17 7.24
CA LEU A 157 8.07 -4.27 8.55
C LEU A 157 7.40 -5.63 8.80
N ASN A 158 7.02 -6.36 7.76
CA ASN A 158 6.53 -7.73 7.96
C ASN A 158 7.59 -8.64 8.57
N LYS A 159 8.85 -8.40 8.27
CA LYS A 159 9.99 -9.19 8.78
C LYS A 159 10.51 -8.69 10.12
N THR A 160 10.41 -7.38 10.37
CA THR A 160 11.13 -6.74 11.48
C THR A 160 10.25 -6.27 12.63
N ALA A 161 8.97 -5.95 12.36
CA ALA A 161 8.10 -5.35 13.36
C ALA A 161 7.57 -6.37 14.38
N THR A 162 7.57 -6.00 15.66
CA THR A 162 6.97 -6.78 16.73
C THR A 162 5.44 -6.79 16.62
N ARG A 163 4.83 -7.97 16.72
CA ARG A 163 3.37 -8.14 16.69
C ARG A 163 2.79 -7.88 18.07
N VAL A 164 1.89 -6.90 18.15
CA VAL A 164 1.26 -6.49 19.41
C VAL A 164 -0.24 -6.31 19.21
N MET A 165 -1.02 -6.33 20.29
CA MET A 165 -2.44 -6.10 20.24
C MET A 165 -2.78 -4.67 20.69
N ALA A 166 -3.62 -4.01 19.89
CA ALA A 166 -4.18 -2.69 20.18
C ALA A 166 -5.63 -2.65 19.70
N VAL A 167 -6.49 -1.94 20.39
CA VAL A 167 -7.90 -1.72 20.05
C VAL A 167 -8.14 -0.22 19.91
N LEU A 168 -8.53 0.21 18.73
CA LEU A 168 -8.68 1.62 18.39
C LEU A 168 -10.11 2.13 18.61
N ASP A 169 -11.10 1.32 18.25
CA ASP A 169 -12.54 1.60 18.49
C ASP A 169 -13.13 0.47 19.35
N PRO A 170 -13.07 0.61 20.69
CA PRO A 170 -13.36 -0.49 21.59
C PRO A 170 -14.85 -0.76 21.75
N VAL A 171 -15.18 -2.05 21.88
CA VAL A 171 -16.40 -2.54 22.50
C VAL A 171 -16.03 -3.56 23.59
N LYS A 172 -16.71 -3.47 24.74
CA LYS A 172 -16.43 -4.35 25.88
C LYS A 172 -17.00 -5.76 25.65
N VAL A 173 -16.17 -6.76 25.94
CA VAL A 173 -16.56 -8.18 26.02
C VAL A 173 -16.43 -8.66 27.44
N VAL A 174 -17.49 -9.27 27.97
CA VAL A 174 -17.53 -9.89 29.30
C VAL A 174 -17.62 -11.39 29.16
N LEU A 175 -16.62 -12.11 29.67
CA LEU A 175 -16.58 -13.58 29.67
C LEU A 175 -17.35 -14.10 30.90
N THR A 176 -18.61 -14.47 30.72
CA THR A 176 -19.57 -14.75 31.80
C THR A 176 -19.15 -15.89 32.71
N ASN A 177 -18.52 -16.92 32.16
CA ASN A 177 -18.04 -18.11 32.88
C ASN A 177 -16.52 -18.09 33.22
N TYR A 178 -15.81 -16.96 32.97
CA TYR A 178 -14.42 -16.82 33.38
C TYR A 178 -14.37 -16.35 34.85
N PRO A 179 -13.50 -16.97 35.71
CA PRO A 179 -13.46 -16.63 37.11
C PRO A 179 -13.14 -15.18 37.40
N GLU A 180 -13.86 -14.59 38.34
CA GLU A 180 -13.64 -13.21 38.79
C GLU A 180 -12.22 -13.02 39.36
N GLY A 181 -11.55 -11.96 39.02
CA GLY A 181 -10.21 -11.65 39.51
C GLY A 181 -9.09 -12.54 38.96
N LYS A 182 -9.40 -13.59 38.18
CA LYS A 182 -8.38 -14.41 37.55
C LYS A 182 -7.69 -13.69 36.43
N VAL A 183 -6.36 -13.67 36.48
CA VAL A 183 -5.49 -13.14 35.43
C VAL A 183 -4.55 -14.25 34.97
N GLU A 184 -4.47 -14.49 33.67
CA GLU A 184 -3.52 -15.42 33.07
C GLU A 184 -2.55 -14.64 32.19
N MET A 185 -1.24 -14.91 32.30
CA MET A 185 -0.25 -14.41 31.36
C MET A 185 -0.18 -15.38 30.18
N LEU A 186 -0.45 -14.86 28.98
CA LEU A 186 -0.44 -15.63 27.74
C LEU A 186 0.75 -15.22 26.89
N SER A 187 1.52 -16.21 26.44
CA SER A 187 2.68 -15.97 25.61
C SER A 187 2.28 -15.68 24.16
N MET A 188 2.82 -14.63 23.59
CA MET A 188 2.64 -14.24 22.18
C MET A 188 3.97 -14.16 21.46
N GLU A 189 4.01 -14.69 20.23
CA GLU A 189 5.19 -14.57 19.36
C GLU A 189 5.38 -13.11 18.94
N ASN A 190 6.61 -12.59 19.10
CA ASN A 190 6.97 -11.25 18.67
C ASN A 190 6.90 -11.09 17.15
N ASN A 191 7.37 -12.09 16.41
CA ASN A 191 7.25 -12.09 14.95
C ASN A 191 7.25 -13.52 14.40
N PRO A 192 6.17 -13.98 13.77
CA PRO A 192 6.11 -15.34 13.22
C PRO A 192 7.02 -15.56 11.99
N GLU A 193 7.51 -14.48 11.35
CA GLU A 193 8.48 -14.55 10.23
C GLU A 193 9.92 -14.71 10.73
N ASP A 194 10.19 -14.43 12.01
CA ASP A 194 11.51 -14.56 12.64
C ASP A 194 11.45 -15.44 13.88
N PRO A 195 11.86 -16.72 13.78
CA PRO A 195 11.88 -17.64 14.91
C PRO A 195 12.74 -17.18 16.10
N ASN A 196 13.68 -16.25 15.88
CA ASN A 196 14.57 -15.74 16.92
C ASN A 196 14.03 -14.48 17.61
N SER A 197 12.89 -13.95 17.17
CA SER A 197 12.30 -12.73 17.74
C SER A 197 11.79 -12.92 19.17
N GLY A 198 11.62 -14.16 19.63
CA GLY A 198 11.13 -14.48 20.97
C GLY A 198 9.64 -14.25 21.14
N THR A 199 9.24 -14.13 22.42
CA THR A 199 7.84 -13.96 22.82
C THR A 199 7.73 -12.87 23.87
N HIS A 200 6.52 -12.37 24.09
CA HIS A 200 6.17 -11.50 25.22
C HIS A 200 4.87 -11.97 25.87
N GLU A 201 4.66 -11.55 27.10
CA GLU A 201 3.51 -11.95 27.90
C GLU A 201 2.40 -10.91 27.83
N VAL A 202 1.15 -11.39 27.61
CA VAL A 202 -0.04 -10.53 27.55
C VAL A 202 -1.05 -10.99 28.60
N PRO A 203 -1.53 -10.12 29.51
CA PRO A 203 -2.50 -10.48 30.53
C PRO A 203 -3.89 -10.71 29.94
N PHE A 204 -4.52 -11.83 30.28
CA PHE A 204 -5.88 -12.19 29.94
C PHE A 204 -6.76 -12.19 31.17
N SER A 205 -7.93 -11.56 31.09
CA SER A 205 -8.87 -11.40 32.20
C SER A 205 -10.33 -11.61 31.74
N LYS A 206 -11.27 -11.50 32.68
CA LYS A 206 -12.70 -11.65 32.42
C LYS A 206 -13.27 -10.59 31.48
N GLU A 207 -12.75 -9.35 31.55
CA GLU A 207 -13.22 -8.24 30.77
C GLU A 207 -12.17 -7.81 29.74
N LEU A 208 -12.58 -7.73 28.49
CA LEU A 208 -11.71 -7.46 27.35
C LEU A 208 -12.30 -6.34 26.48
N TYR A 209 -11.44 -5.65 25.75
CA TYR A 209 -11.84 -4.85 24.59
C TYR A 209 -11.51 -5.61 23.30
N ILE A 210 -12.42 -5.54 22.33
CA ILE A 210 -12.20 -5.89 20.92
C ILE A 210 -12.57 -4.70 20.04
N GLU A 211 -12.19 -4.73 18.75
CA GLU A 211 -12.66 -3.72 17.79
C GLU A 211 -14.18 -3.81 17.62
N ARG A 212 -14.86 -2.67 17.64
CA ARG A 212 -16.31 -2.58 17.42
C ARG A 212 -16.73 -3.18 16.08
N GLU A 213 -15.92 -2.98 15.03
CA GLU A 213 -16.17 -3.56 13.71
C GLU A 213 -16.07 -5.09 13.66
N ASP A 214 -15.47 -5.71 14.67
CA ASP A 214 -15.35 -7.16 14.80
C ASP A 214 -16.61 -7.84 15.34
N PHE A 215 -17.61 -7.07 15.73
CA PHE A 215 -18.90 -7.58 16.16
C PHE A 215 -20.05 -7.09 15.28
N LYS A 216 -20.99 -7.98 15.00
CA LYS A 216 -22.30 -7.67 14.42
C LYS A 216 -23.36 -8.54 15.08
N GLU A 217 -24.44 -7.93 15.54
CA GLU A 217 -25.59 -8.65 16.10
C GLU A 217 -26.23 -9.56 15.05
N GLU A 218 -26.51 -9.01 13.87
CA GLU A 218 -26.95 -9.76 12.70
C GLU A 218 -25.86 -9.79 11.64
N ALA A 219 -25.39 -10.98 11.28
CA ALA A 219 -24.29 -11.16 10.36
C ALA A 219 -24.69 -12.02 9.15
N ASN A 220 -24.22 -11.64 7.97
CA ASN A 220 -24.36 -12.47 6.77
C ASN A 220 -23.31 -13.62 6.77
N LYS A 221 -23.52 -14.63 5.91
CA LYS A 221 -22.65 -15.83 5.80
C LYS A 221 -21.18 -15.53 5.43
N LYS A 222 -20.84 -14.31 5.03
CA LYS A 222 -19.47 -13.87 4.67
C LYS A 222 -18.78 -13.11 5.81
N PHE A 223 -19.46 -12.88 6.92
CA PHE A 223 -18.90 -12.22 8.10
C PHE A 223 -18.21 -13.26 9.00
N PHE A 224 -16.91 -13.37 8.90
CA PHE A 224 -16.10 -14.32 9.66
C PHE A 224 -15.51 -13.70 10.93
N ARG A 225 -16.33 -12.94 11.65
CA ARG A 225 -16.00 -12.29 12.93
C ARG A 225 -17.08 -12.65 13.95
N LEU A 226 -17.08 -12.03 15.12
CA LEU A 226 -18.00 -12.34 16.20
C LEU A 226 -19.43 -11.87 15.87
N SER A 227 -20.41 -12.76 16.07
CA SER A 227 -21.83 -12.43 16.01
C SER A 227 -22.62 -13.29 16.98
N LEU A 228 -23.85 -12.92 17.31
CA LEU A 228 -24.67 -13.69 18.25
C LEU A 228 -24.77 -15.17 17.84
N GLY A 229 -24.54 -16.05 18.78
CA GLY A 229 -24.56 -17.49 18.62
C GLY A 229 -23.32 -18.09 17.91
N ASN A 230 -22.42 -17.27 17.37
CA ASN A 230 -21.22 -17.74 16.66
C ASN A 230 -19.96 -17.67 17.52
N GLU A 231 -19.01 -18.52 17.16
CA GLU A 231 -17.73 -18.65 17.83
C GLU A 231 -16.60 -18.00 17.03
N VAL A 232 -15.65 -17.42 17.77
CA VAL A 232 -14.36 -16.94 17.23
C VAL A 232 -13.24 -17.29 18.20
N ARG A 233 -12.01 -17.37 17.71
CA ARG A 233 -10.82 -17.49 18.54
C ARG A 233 -10.28 -16.10 18.90
N LEU A 234 -10.03 -15.86 20.16
CA LEU A 234 -9.19 -14.77 20.62
C LEU A 234 -7.72 -15.13 20.38
N LYS A 235 -6.95 -14.23 19.77
CA LYS A 235 -5.55 -14.48 19.40
C LYS A 235 -4.73 -14.96 20.60
N SER A 236 -4.04 -16.07 20.44
CA SER A 236 -3.23 -16.73 21.48
C SER A 236 -3.98 -17.10 22.78
N ALA A 237 -5.31 -16.97 22.80
CA ALA A 237 -6.16 -17.23 23.97
C ALA A 237 -7.16 -18.37 23.70
N TYR A 238 -8.40 -18.12 23.91
CA TYR A 238 -9.50 -19.08 23.92
C TYR A 238 -10.46 -18.89 22.76
N ILE A 239 -11.33 -19.86 22.55
CA ILE A 239 -12.52 -19.72 21.72
C ILE A 239 -13.63 -19.14 22.61
N ILE A 240 -14.31 -18.13 22.09
CA ILE A 240 -15.46 -17.49 22.73
C ILE A 240 -16.69 -17.56 21.82
N LYS A 241 -17.88 -17.55 22.41
CA LYS A 241 -19.17 -17.51 21.74
C LYS A 241 -19.95 -16.32 22.28
N ALA A 242 -20.51 -15.48 21.41
CA ALA A 242 -21.36 -14.36 21.84
C ALA A 242 -22.77 -14.88 22.15
N ASP A 243 -23.26 -14.64 23.35
CA ASP A 243 -24.57 -15.11 23.82
C ASP A 243 -25.60 -13.98 23.85
N SER A 244 -25.21 -12.77 24.27
CA SER A 244 -26.11 -11.61 24.36
C SER A 244 -25.32 -10.27 24.27
N VAL A 245 -26.05 -9.18 24.10
CA VAL A 245 -25.52 -7.83 24.09
C VAL A 245 -26.26 -6.94 25.08
N VAL A 246 -25.55 -5.96 25.64
CA VAL A 246 -26.12 -4.85 26.39
C VAL A 246 -26.07 -3.61 25.51
N LYS A 247 -27.16 -2.81 25.50
CA LYS A 247 -27.29 -1.60 24.70
C LYS A 247 -27.56 -0.41 25.61
N ASP A 248 -27.10 0.75 25.19
CA ASP A 248 -27.51 2.03 25.80
C ASP A 248 -28.90 2.47 25.35
N ASP A 249 -29.39 3.59 25.90
CA ASP A 249 -30.71 4.15 25.57
C ASP A 249 -30.85 4.58 24.10
N ALA A 250 -29.71 4.79 23.40
CA ALA A 250 -29.65 5.11 21.98
C ALA A 250 -29.61 3.87 21.08
N GLY A 251 -29.55 2.65 21.68
CA GLY A 251 -29.50 1.39 20.98
C GLY A 251 -28.08 0.95 20.55
N ASN A 252 -27.04 1.66 20.97
CA ASN A 252 -25.66 1.29 20.68
C ASN A 252 -25.21 0.16 21.63
N ILE A 253 -24.47 -0.79 21.09
CA ILE A 253 -23.92 -1.92 21.86
C ILE A 253 -22.78 -1.38 22.75
N THR A 254 -22.95 -1.55 24.05
CA THR A 254 -21.96 -1.17 25.09
C THR A 254 -21.17 -2.37 25.58
N GLU A 255 -21.82 -3.56 25.71
CA GLU A 255 -21.16 -4.78 26.14
C GLU A 255 -21.65 -5.99 25.30
N ILE A 256 -20.75 -6.94 25.13
CA ILE A 256 -21.04 -8.24 24.52
C ILE A 256 -20.75 -9.29 25.58
N HIS A 257 -21.76 -10.07 25.98
CA HIS A 257 -21.59 -11.17 26.92
C HIS A 257 -21.28 -12.44 26.14
N CYS A 258 -20.15 -13.07 26.50
CA CYS A 258 -19.66 -14.26 25.82
C CYS A 258 -19.39 -15.39 26.82
N THR A 259 -19.61 -16.63 26.39
CA THR A 259 -19.11 -17.83 27.04
C THR A 259 -17.76 -18.18 26.45
N VAL A 260 -16.78 -18.50 27.31
CA VAL A 260 -15.44 -18.96 26.92
C VAL A 260 -15.34 -20.49 27.07
N ASP A 261 -14.79 -21.16 26.06
CA ASP A 261 -14.43 -22.56 26.10
C ASP A 261 -13.04 -22.69 26.78
N LEU A 262 -13.03 -23.02 28.08
CA LEU A 262 -11.81 -23.05 28.89
C LEU A 262 -10.82 -24.15 28.47
N ASP A 263 -11.29 -25.17 27.77
CA ASP A 263 -10.43 -26.24 27.24
C ASP A 263 -9.78 -25.87 25.91
N SER A 264 -10.21 -24.76 25.30
CA SER A 264 -9.75 -24.32 23.97
C SER A 264 -8.50 -23.44 24.01
N LYS A 265 -7.79 -23.33 25.15
CA LYS A 265 -6.58 -22.49 25.29
C LYS A 265 -5.57 -22.79 24.18
N SER A 266 -5.17 -21.76 23.43
CA SER A 266 -4.19 -21.90 22.35
C SER A 266 -2.87 -22.48 22.89
N GLY A 267 -2.34 -23.48 22.19
CA GLY A 267 -1.09 -24.14 22.57
C GLY A 267 -1.20 -25.19 23.70
N SER A 268 -2.40 -25.44 24.26
CA SER A 268 -2.57 -26.46 25.32
C SER A 268 -2.50 -27.92 24.83
N GLY A 269 -2.65 -28.14 23.50
CA GLY A 269 -2.67 -29.50 22.92
C GLY A 269 -3.96 -30.27 23.11
N THR A 270 -4.99 -29.70 23.74
CA THR A 270 -6.31 -30.33 23.89
C THR A 270 -7.05 -30.39 22.55
N GLU A 271 -8.01 -31.33 22.42
CA GLU A 271 -8.86 -31.42 21.24
C GLU A 271 -9.60 -30.10 20.97
N ALA A 272 -10.12 -29.46 22.01
CA ALA A 272 -10.78 -28.15 21.91
C ALA A 272 -9.83 -27.05 21.41
N SER A 273 -8.54 -27.07 21.84
CA SER A 273 -7.55 -26.10 21.39
C SER A 273 -7.21 -26.22 19.89
N LEU A 274 -7.30 -27.44 19.35
CA LEU A 274 -7.02 -27.75 17.94
C LEU A 274 -8.25 -27.49 17.03
N ARG A 275 -9.41 -27.27 17.62
CA ARG A 275 -10.66 -27.00 16.90
C ARG A 275 -10.57 -25.75 16.06
N LYS A 276 -10.88 -25.85 14.76
CA LYS A 276 -10.85 -24.73 13.82
C LYS A 276 -12.14 -23.93 13.90
N VAL A 277 -12.04 -22.64 14.15
CA VAL A 277 -13.09 -21.64 14.04
C VAL A 277 -12.76 -20.63 12.96
N LYS A 278 -13.77 -20.01 12.34
CA LYS A 278 -13.59 -19.17 11.13
C LYS A 278 -13.10 -17.76 11.41
N GLY A 279 -12.87 -17.37 12.61
CA GLY A 279 -12.42 -16.01 12.93
C GLY A 279 -11.38 -16.00 14.04
N THR A 280 -10.37 -15.14 13.92
CA THR A 280 -9.44 -14.83 15.01
C THR A 280 -9.44 -13.33 15.23
N LEU A 281 -9.72 -12.90 16.46
CA LEU A 281 -9.77 -11.49 16.85
C LEU A 281 -8.57 -11.17 17.75
N HIS A 282 -8.06 -9.96 17.63
CA HIS A 282 -7.17 -9.38 18.63
C HIS A 282 -8.02 -8.74 19.74
N TRP A 283 -7.42 -8.54 20.87
CA TRP A 283 -8.10 -8.11 22.09
C TRP A 283 -7.10 -7.48 23.07
N VAL A 284 -7.58 -6.74 24.05
CA VAL A 284 -6.78 -6.28 25.19
C VAL A 284 -7.58 -6.45 26.48
N SER A 285 -6.88 -6.80 27.58
CA SER A 285 -7.49 -6.89 28.90
C SER A 285 -7.82 -5.49 29.43
N ILE A 286 -9.07 -5.22 29.83
CA ILE A 286 -9.50 -3.91 30.29
C ILE A 286 -8.71 -3.46 31.52
N ALA A 287 -8.53 -4.39 32.49
CA ALA A 287 -7.85 -4.09 33.76
C ALA A 287 -6.34 -3.76 33.59
N HIS A 288 -5.73 -4.17 32.48
CA HIS A 288 -4.28 -4.08 32.28
C HIS A 288 -3.91 -3.20 31.08
N ALA A 289 -4.87 -2.82 30.25
CA ALA A 289 -4.59 -2.00 29.07
C ALA A 289 -4.03 -0.64 29.45
N ILE A 290 -2.99 -0.22 28.73
CA ILE A 290 -2.53 1.15 28.73
C ILE A 290 -3.27 1.97 27.66
N THR A 291 -3.28 3.27 27.76
CA THR A 291 -3.93 4.14 26.78
C THR A 291 -2.91 4.95 25.99
N ALA A 292 -3.20 5.19 24.71
CA ALA A 292 -2.39 6.01 23.85
C ALA A 292 -3.25 6.82 22.87
N GLU A 293 -2.68 7.91 22.33
CA GLU A 293 -3.18 8.56 21.13
C GLU A 293 -2.66 7.78 19.93
N VAL A 294 -3.49 7.58 18.91
CA VAL A 294 -3.08 6.98 17.64
C VAL A 294 -3.40 7.95 16.51
N ARG A 295 -2.40 8.24 15.69
CA ARG A 295 -2.50 9.10 14.51
C ARG A 295 -2.47 8.23 13.25
N GLU A 296 -3.55 8.20 12.53
CA GLU A 296 -3.65 7.54 11.23
C GLU A 296 -3.47 8.56 10.12
N TYR A 297 -2.54 8.30 9.23
CA TYR A 297 -2.22 9.16 8.09
C TYR A 297 -2.67 8.51 6.79
N ASP A 298 -3.40 9.29 5.99
CA ASP A 298 -3.71 8.99 4.61
C ASP A 298 -2.88 9.88 3.67
N ARG A 299 -3.06 9.75 2.36
CA ARG A 299 -2.43 10.59 1.36
C ARG A 299 -2.84 12.04 1.54
N LEU A 300 -1.87 12.95 1.44
CA LEU A 300 -2.12 14.38 1.62
C LEU A 300 -2.95 14.97 0.48
N PHE A 301 -2.90 14.36 -0.72
CA PHE A 301 -3.64 14.81 -1.88
C PHE A 301 -4.59 13.73 -2.40
N LEU A 302 -5.75 14.17 -2.92
CA LEU A 302 -6.77 13.31 -3.54
C LEU A 302 -6.49 13.07 -5.03
N ASP A 303 -5.76 13.97 -5.68
CA ASP A 303 -5.39 13.89 -7.10
C ASP A 303 -4.05 13.17 -7.28
N GLU A 304 -3.93 12.40 -8.36
CA GLU A 304 -2.73 11.62 -8.66
C GLU A 304 -1.53 12.52 -9.01
N ALA A 305 -1.78 13.65 -9.66
CA ALA A 305 -0.77 14.62 -10.08
C ALA A 305 -1.18 16.05 -9.70
N PRO A 306 -1.21 16.38 -8.38
CA PRO A 306 -1.85 17.60 -7.87
C PRO A 306 -1.21 18.89 -8.38
N ASP A 307 0.02 18.84 -8.86
CA ASP A 307 0.76 19.99 -9.38
C ASP A 307 0.92 20.03 -10.91
N ALA A 308 0.22 19.16 -11.63
CA ALA A 308 0.25 19.10 -13.10
C ALA A 308 -0.87 19.90 -13.79
N HIS A 309 -1.82 20.45 -13.06
CA HIS A 309 -2.95 21.20 -13.60
C HIS A 309 -2.55 22.66 -13.86
N GLU A 310 -2.82 23.17 -15.08
CA GLU A 310 -2.51 24.56 -15.45
C GLU A 310 -3.53 25.56 -14.90
N ASP A 311 -4.78 25.15 -14.76
CA ASP A 311 -5.95 25.95 -14.38
C ASP A 311 -6.34 25.85 -12.91
N LYS A 312 -5.67 25.00 -12.11
CA LYS A 312 -6.00 24.76 -10.71
C LYS A 312 -4.80 24.87 -9.79
N ASN A 313 -5.04 25.38 -8.60
CA ASN A 313 -4.02 25.38 -7.57
C ASN A 313 -3.92 23.99 -6.91
N PHE A 314 -2.70 23.48 -6.70
CA PHE A 314 -2.46 22.19 -6.06
C PHE A 314 -3.11 22.08 -4.67
N MET A 315 -3.34 23.19 -3.99
CA MET A 315 -4.03 23.28 -2.70
C MET A 315 -5.49 22.81 -2.75
N GLU A 316 -6.13 22.88 -3.91
CA GLU A 316 -7.53 22.44 -4.09
C GLU A 316 -7.68 20.93 -3.98
N PHE A 317 -6.60 20.21 -4.16
CA PHE A 317 -6.57 18.74 -4.10
C PHE A 317 -6.17 18.19 -2.73
N ILE A 318 -6.05 19.04 -1.70
CA ILE A 318 -5.73 18.58 -0.35
C ILE A 318 -6.83 17.66 0.16
N ASN A 319 -6.43 16.52 0.72
CA ASN A 319 -7.31 15.60 1.41
C ASN A 319 -7.59 16.11 2.83
N PRO A 320 -8.81 16.59 3.14
CA PRO A 320 -9.14 17.07 4.47
C PRO A 320 -9.11 15.95 5.54
N ASN A 321 -9.20 14.69 5.11
CA ASN A 321 -9.17 13.52 5.98
C ASN A 321 -7.79 12.84 5.99
N SER A 322 -6.73 13.57 5.59
CA SER A 322 -5.37 13.02 5.55
C SER A 322 -4.76 12.69 6.92
N LEU A 323 -5.38 13.13 8.00
CA LEU A 323 -5.01 12.84 9.38
C LEU A 323 -6.27 12.57 10.19
N ASN A 324 -6.35 11.37 10.76
CA ASN A 324 -7.34 10.98 11.76
C ASN A 324 -6.65 10.76 13.11
N ILE A 325 -7.14 11.41 14.16
CA ILE A 325 -6.57 11.32 15.51
C ILE A 325 -7.54 10.57 16.42
N ILE A 326 -7.13 9.38 16.84
CA ILE A 326 -7.81 8.57 17.85
C ILE A 326 -7.20 8.92 19.20
N LYS A 327 -7.90 9.75 19.96
CA LYS A 327 -7.36 10.30 21.23
C LYS A 327 -7.14 9.25 22.31
N LYS A 328 -7.85 8.12 22.26
CA LYS A 328 -7.79 7.08 23.28
C LYS A 328 -7.96 5.70 22.65
N ALA A 329 -6.86 5.09 22.30
CA ALA A 329 -6.76 3.68 21.97
C ALA A 329 -6.34 2.89 23.21
N TYR A 330 -6.66 1.59 23.25
CA TYR A 330 -6.28 0.67 24.32
C TYR A 330 -5.26 -0.33 23.81
N LEU A 331 -4.13 -0.42 24.46
CA LEU A 331 -2.96 -1.17 24.05
C LEU A 331 -2.60 -2.20 25.10
N GLU A 332 -2.01 -3.32 24.70
CA GLU A 332 -1.41 -4.26 25.64
C GLU A 332 -0.25 -3.61 26.44
N PRO A 333 0.02 -4.03 27.69
CA PRO A 333 1.01 -3.40 28.55
C PRO A 333 2.44 -3.42 28.03
N TYR A 334 2.78 -4.37 27.15
CA TYR A 334 4.10 -4.47 26.51
C TYR A 334 4.53 -3.16 25.84
N LEU A 335 3.59 -2.41 25.30
CA LEU A 335 3.85 -1.12 24.63
C LEU A 335 4.19 0.04 25.57
N ALA A 336 4.10 -0.15 26.90
CA ALA A 336 4.52 0.88 27.86
C ALA A 336 6.02 1.20 27.79
N GLN A 337 6.83 0.27 27.29
CA GLN A 337 8.28 0.42 27.15
C GLN A 337 8.71 0.73 25.70
N ALA A 338 7.76 1.13 24.84
CA ALA A 338 8.06 1.44 23.45
C ALA A 338 9.05 2.59 23.30
N THR A 339 9.98 2.44 22.36
CA THR A 339 10.97 3.47 22.02
C THR A 339 10.78 3.98 20.58
N LEU A 340 11.41 5.09 20.23
CA LEU A 340 11.33 5.68 18.88
C LEU A 340 11.92 4.76 17.79
N ASP A 341 12.83 3.87 18.16
CA ASP A 341 13.49 2.95 17.23
C ASP A 341 12.61 1.74 16.91
N ASP A 342 11.66 1.42 17.80
CA ASP A 342 10.80 0.25 17.67
C ASP A 342 9.76 0.43 16.57
N LYS A 343 9.45 -0.69 15.92
CA LYS A 343 8.39 -0.80 14.93
C LYS A 343 7.44 -1.92 15.34
N TYR A 344 6.14 -1.63 15.29
CA TYR A 344 5.11 -2.55 15.74
C TYR A 344 4.11 -2.84 14.63
N GLN A 345 3.64 -4.06 14.57
CA GLN A 345 2.40 -4.38 13.88
C GLN A 345 1.28 -4.47 14.91
N PHE A 346 0.38 -3.49 14.92
CA PHE A 346 -0.89 -3.67 15.62
C PHE A 346 -1.69 -4.71 14.85
N GLN A 347 -1.91 -5.84 15.46
CA GLN A 347 -2.48 -7.04 14.83
C GLN A 347 -3.76 -6.70 14.09
N ARG A 348 -3.82 -7.04 12.78
CA ARG A 348 -4.95 -6.81 11.87
C ARG A 348 -5.19 -5.33 11.47
N LEU A 349 -4.53 -4.35 12.08
CA LEU A 349 -4.75 -2.91 11.86
C LEU A 349 -3.70 -2.28 10.93
N GLY A 350 -2.43 -2.57 11.12
CA GLY A 350 -1.35 -1.98 10.34
C GLY A 350 -0.02 -1.96 11.08
N TYR A 351 0.92 -1.19 10.54
CA TYR A 351 2.23 -0.96 11.17
C TYR A 351 2.28 0.43 11.78
N PHE A 352 2.90 0.51 12.95
CA PHE A 352 2.93 1.71 13.78
C PHE A 352 4.32 1.90 14.39
N THR A 353 4.63 3.16 14.72
CA THR A 353 5.84 3.55 15.44
C THR A 353 5.49 4.62 16.47
N LEU A 354 6.28 4.71 17.54
CA LEU A 354 6.12 5.76 18.53
C LEU A 354 6.45 7.14 17.90
N ASP A 355 5.62 8.16 18.17
CA ASP A 355 5.87 9.52 17.71
C ASP A 355 6.79 10.29 18.67
N THR A 356 7.60 11.20 18.13
CA THR A 356 8.50 12.09 18.89
C THR A 356 7.76 13.03 19.84
N ASP A 357 6.46 13.26 19.65
CA ASP A 357 5.63 14.04 20.55
C ASP A 357 5.23 13.28 21.83
N SER A 358 5.53 11.97 21.91
CA SER A 358 5.24 11.14 23.08
C SER A 358 5.98 11.65 24.31
N LYS A 359 5.33 11.53 25.46
CA LYS A 359 5.88 11.86 26.79
C LYS A 359 5.60 10.71 27.74
N GLU A 360 6.29 10.69 28.86
CA GLU A 360 6.02 9.73 29.92
C GLU A 360 4.53 9.76 30.32
N GLY A 361 3.87 8.60 30.27
CA GLY A 361 2.44 8.47 30.52
C GLY A 361 1.50 8.97 29.40
N GLN A 362 2.03 9.49 28.31
CA GLN A 362 1.28 10.01 27.15
C GLN A 362 1.90 9.49 25.85
N LEU A 363 1.65 8.25 25.54
CA LEU A 363 2.16 7.62 24.32
C LEU A 363 1.34 8.07 23.11
N ILE A 364 2.03 8.32 22.01
CA ILE A 364 1.45 8.65 20.70
C ILE A 364 2.04 7.73 19.66
N PHE A 365 1.20 7.03 18.93
CA PHE A 365 1.64 6.14 17.84
C PHE A 365 1.21 6.66 16.49
N ASN A 366 2.14 6.69 15.55
CA ASN A 366 1.91 7.03 14.16
C ASN A 366 1.70 5.76 13.33
N LYS A 367 0.63 5.71 12.54
CA LYS A 367 0.43 4.67 11.55
C LYS A 367 1.39 4.87 10.38
N THR A 368 2.29 3.92 10.19
CA THR A 368 3.23 3.93 9.08
C THR A 368 2.53 3.55 7.78
N VAL A 369 1.91 2.35 7.76
CA VAL A 369 1.21 1.82 6.58
C VAL A 369 0.19 0.76 7.00
N GLY A 370 -0.86 0.58 6.20
CA GLY A 370 -1.83 -0.51 6.39
C GLY A 370 -1.28 -1.88 5.96
N LEU A 371 -1.92 -2.97 6.40
CA LEU A 371 -1.54 -4.34 6.03
C LEU A 371 -1.76 -4.66 4.54
N LYS A 372 -2.73 -3.98 3.91
CA LYS A 372 -3.08 -4.18 2.50
C LYS A 372 -3.17 -2.82 1.82
N ASP A 373 -2.90 -2.78 0.52
CA ASP A 373 -3.21 -1.60 -0.28
C ASP A 373 -4.73 -1.47 -0.41
N SER A 374 -5.31 -0.60 0.42
CA SER A 374 -6.75 -0.30 0.41
C SER A 374 -7.08 0.91 -0.48
N TRP A 375 -6.10 1.72 -0.83
CA TRP A 375 -6.31 3.00 -1.48
C TRP A 375 -6.75 2.87 -2.95
N ALA A 376 -6.14 1.97 -3.70
CA ALA A 376 -6.58 1.65 -5.07
C ALA A 376 -8.04 1.19 -5.12
N LYS A 377 -8.52 0.51 -4.06
CA LYS A 377 -9.92 0.06 -3.96
C LYS A 377 -10.89 1.18 -3.58
N GLN A 378 -10.46 2.14 -2.75
CA GLN A 378 -11.30 3.27 -2.34
C GLN A 378 -11.50 4.28 -3.47
N ASN A 379 -10.46 4.56 -4.26
CA ASN A 379 -10.55 5.48 -5.39
C ASN A 379 -11.39 4.95 -6.55
N THR A 380 -11.37 3.66 -6.83
CA THR A 380 -12.29 3.04 -7.78
C THR A 380 -13.76 3.15 -7.34
N ALA A 381 -14.02 3.20 -6.03
CA ALA A 381 -15.37 3.41 -5.48
C ALA A 381 -15.79 4.89 -5.41
N ALA A 382 -14.82 5.83 -5.24
CA ALA A 382 -15.08 7.26 -5.12
C ALA A 382 -15.19 7.99 -6.47
N GLN A 383 -14.61 7.45 -7.54
CA GLN A 383 -14.70 8.02 -8.90
C GLN A 383 -15.99 7.63 -9.65
N GLN A 384 -16.85 6.82 -9.06
CA GLN A 384 -18.22 6.67 -9.60
C GLN A 384 -19.06 7.87 -9.14
N PRO A 385 -19.55 8.74 -10.06
CA PRO A 385 -20.48 9.79 -9.69
C PRO A 385 -21.71 9.16 -9.03
N LYS A 386 -22.10 9.64 -7.85
CA LYS A 386 -23.35 9.28 -7.20
C LYS A 386 -24.50 9.70 -8.13
N GLN A 387 -24.95 8.80 -8.97
CA GLN A 387 -26.26 8.92 -9.59
C GLN A 387 -27.32 8.66 -8.51
N PRO A 388 -28.45 9.39 -8.53
CA PRO A 388 -29.53 9.18 -7.56
C PRO A 388 -30.00 7.74 -7.67
N ALA A 389 -30.31 7.15 -6.51
CA ALA A 389 -30.71 5.76 -6.36
C ALA A 389 -31.92 5.41 -7.26
N VAL A 390 -31.60 4.91 -8.44
CA VAL A 390 -32.52 4.08 -9.22
C VAL A 390 -32.17 2.66 -8.82
N GLN A 391 -33.17 1.91 -8.40
CA GLN A 391 -33.08 0.50 -8.08
C GLN A 391 -32.33 -0.22 -9.20
N GLN A 392 -31.06 -0.54 -8.99
CA GLN A 392 -30.31 -1.36 -9.93
C GLN A 392 -30.76 -2.82 -9.75
N ASN A 393 -31.59 -3.25 -10.68
CA ASN A 393 -31.65 -4.63 -11.08
C ASN A 393 -30.20 -5.16 -11.23
N GLN A 394 -29.94 -6.34 -10.67
CA GLN A 394 -28.68 -7.07 -10.83
C GLN A 394 -28.34 -7.17 -12.31
N GLY A 395 -27.52 -6.26 -12.83
CA GLY A 395 -27.04 -6.26 -14.19
C GLY A 395 -26.21 -7.53 -14.44
N LYS A 396 -26.65 -8.36 -15.40
CA LYS A 396 -25.87 -9.48 -15.95
C LYS A 396 -24.47 -8.97 -16.29
N ARG A 397 -23.44 -9.68 -15.84
CA ARG A 397 -22.05 -9.44 -16.25
C ARG A 397 -21.99 -9.52 -17.78
N SER A 398 -21.13 -8.70 -18.43
CA SER A 398 -20.97 -8.83 -19.88
C SER A 398 -20.54 -10.27 -20.21
N PRO A 399 -21.05 -10.86 -21.30
CA PRO A 399 -20.74 -12.24 -21.71
C PRO A 399 -19.22 -12.50 -21.77
N LEU A 400 -18.45 -11.54 -22.29
CA LEU A 400 -16.99 -11.64 -22.39
C LEU A 400 -16.30 -11.75 -21.00
N ASN A 401 -16.76 -10.98 -20.00
CA ASN A 401 -16.23 -11.03 -18.63
C ASN A 401 -16.51 -12.40 -17.97
N GLU A 402 -17.67 -12.97 -18.24
CA GLU A 402 -18.03 -14.29 -17.71
C GLU A 402 -17.23 -15.40 -18.37
N ILE A 403 -17.03 -15.33 -19.68
CA ILE A 403 -16.15 -16.22 -20.46
C ILE A 403 -14.72 -16.17 -19.89
N GLN A 404 -14.17 -14.99 -19.68
CA GLN A 404 -12.81 -14.84 -19.11
C GLN A 404 -12.68 -15.44 -17.69
N GLN A 405 -13.71 -15.37 -16.86
CA GLN A 405 -13.70 -15.99 -15.53
C GLN A 405 -13.79 -17.52 -15.58
N LEU A 406 -14.63 -18.06 -16.46
CA LEU A 406 -14.74 -19.51 -16.66
C LEU A 406 -13.43 -20.06 -17.24
N SER A 407 -12.84 -19.37 -18.21
CA SER A 407 -11.60 -19.75 -18.88
C SER A 407 -10.41 -19.91 -17.94
N LYS A 408 -10.30 -19.04 -16.92
CA LYS A 408 -9.20 -19.12 -15.91
C LYS A 408 -9.20 -20.42 -15.10
N LYS A 409 -10.32 -21.15 -15.08
CA LYS A 409 -10.49 -22.38 -14.28
C LYS A 409 -10.35 -23.65 -15.12
N LEU A 410 -10.38 -23.57 -16.45
CA LEU A 410 -10.46 -24.73 -17.35
C LEU A 410 -9.33 -25.75 -17.13
N THR A 411 -8.12 -25.30 -16.85
CA THR A 411 -6.94 -26.18 -16.63
C THR A 411 -6.94 -26.92 -15.29
N ASN A 412 -7.83 -26.54 -14.36
CA ASN A 412 -7.84 -27.06 -12.99
C ASN A 412 -9.18 -27.74 -12.60
N LEU A 413 -10.09 -27.93 -13.57
CA LEU A 413 -11.38 -28.55 -13.31
C LEU A 413 -11.33 -30.07 -13.53
N PRO A 414 -12.04 -30.87 -12.68
CA PRO A 414 -12.31 -32.28 -12.97
C PRO A 414 -13.08 -32.43 -14.28
N GLU A 415 -12.92 -33.58 -14.96
CA GLU A 415 -13.43 -33.83 -16.30
C GLU A 415 -14.93 -33.58 -16.46
N GLU A 416 -15.74 -34.00 -15.47
CA GLU A 416 -17.19 -33.79 -15.43
C GLU A 416 -17.59 -32.30 -15.36
N LYS A 417 -16.82 -31.47 -14.65
CA LYS A 417 -17.04 -30.01 -14.54
C LYS A 417 -16.45 -29.24 -15.71
N LEU A 418 -15.43 -29.78 -16.35
CA LEU A 418 -14.79 -29.18 -17.53
C LEU A 418 -15.74 -29.13 -18.71
N ALA A 419 -16.48 -30.21 -18.97
CA ALA A 419 -17.48 -30.29 -20.04
C ALA A 419 -18.58 -29.21 -19.85
N ASN A 420 -19.07 -29.03 -18.63
CA ASN A 420 -20.07 -28.04 -18.31
C ASN A 420 -19.55 -26.60 -18.46
N ALA A 421 -18.28 -26.35 -18.07
CA ALA A 421 -17.63 -25.05 -18.22
C ALA A 421 -17.43 -24.67 -19.69
N LYS A 422 -16.98 -25.60 -20.53
CA LYS A 422 -16.87 -25.41 -21.98
C LYS A 422 -18.23 -25.14 -22.64
N ALA A 423 -19.27 -25.92 -22.29
CA ALA A 423 -20.63 -25.68 -22.78
C ALA A 423 -21.16 -24.28 -22.41
N SER A 424 -20.86 -23.81 -21.22
CA SER A 424 -21.23 -22.44 -20.80
C SER A 424 -20.48 -21.37 -21.60
N ILE A 425 -19.20 -21.56 -21.88
CA ILE A 425 -18.41 -20.63 -22.72
C ILE A 425 -18.95 -20.60 -24.14
N LEU A 426 -19.26 -21.75 -24.73
CA LEU A 426 -19.79 -21.85 -26.10
C LEU A 426 -21.15 -21.15 -26.23
N LYS A 427 -22.02 -21.26 -25.21
CA LYS A 427 -23.30 -20.55 -25.17
C LYS A 427 -23.12 -19.03 -25.07
N LEU A 428 -22.22 -18.56 -24.24
CA LEU A 428 -21.93 -17.13 -24.08
C LEU A 428 -21.21 -16.55 -25.31
N ALA A 429 -20.49 -17.37 -26.06
CA ALA A 429 -19.78 -16.96 -27.29
C ALA A 429 -20.73 -16.47 -28.40
N GLU A 430 -22.01 -16.88 -28.40
CA GLU A 430 -23.03 -16.39 -29.32
C GLU A 430 -23.41 -14.90 -29.07
N GLU A 431 -23.11 -14.39 -27.89
CA GLU A 431 -23.40 -13.01 -27.47
C GLU A 431 -22.16 -12.07 -27.55
N VAL A 432 -21.03 -12.55 -28.07
CA VAL A 432 -19.75 -11.80 -28.13
C VAL A 432 -19.35 -11.55 -29.58
N SER A 433 -18.87 -10.35 -29.88
CA SER A 433 -18.37 -10.01 -31.24
C SER A 433 -16.88 -10.32 -31.42
N TYR A 434 -16.46 -10.42 -32.71
CA TYR A 434 -15.06 -10.61 -33.05
C TYR A 434 -14.15 -9.46 -32.56
N GLU A 435 -14.63 -8.23 -32.68
CA GLU A 435 -13.92 -7.02 -32.24
C GLU A 435 -13.62 -7.00 -30.73
N GLU A 436 -14.48 -7.69 -29.93
CA GLU A 436 -14.28 -7.80 -28.49
C GLU A 436 -13.17 -8.81 -28.12
N ILE A 437 -12.95 -9.86 -28.94
CA ILE A 437 -11.96 -10.90 -28.63
C ILE A 437 -10.60 -10.70 -29.32
N GLU A 438 -10.54 -10.00 -30.44
CA GLU A 438 -9.30 -9.77 -31.20
C GLU A 438 -8.18 -9.15 -30.34
N PRO A 439 -8.44 -8.14 -29.47
CA PRO A 439 -7.42 -7.60 -28.56
C PRO A 439 -6.86 -8.64 -27.58
N LEU A 440 -7.60 -9.74 -27.34
CA LEU A 440 -7.19 -10.78 -26.41
C LEU A 440 -6.19 -11.77 -27.03
N PHE A 441 -6.03 -11.82 -28.33
CA PHE A 441 -5.06 -12.72 -28.97
C PHE A 441 -3.63 -12.46 -28.49
N ASN A 442 -3.25 -11.20 -28.31
CA ASN A 442 -1.96 -10.80 -27.80
C ASN A 442 -1.86 -10.84 -26.26
N THR A 443 -2.96 -10.51 -25.55
CA THR A 443 -2.96 -10.45 -24.08
C THR A 443 -3.17 -11.83 -23.43
N ALA A 444 -3.80 -12.77 -24.13
CA ALA A 444 -4.01 -14.14 -23.68
C ALA A 444 -2.72 -14.98 -23.59
N ALA A 445 -1.60 -14.50 -24.14
CA ALA A 445 -0.34 -15.23 -24.27
C ALA A 445 0.27 -15.75 -22.95
N LYS A 446 -0.19 -15.27 -21.79
CA LYS A 446 0.40 -15.60 -20.48
C LYS A 446 -0.35 -16.68 -19.66
N LYS A 447 -1.58 -17.06 -20.01
CA LYS A 447 -2.38 -18.03 -19.23
C LYS A 447 -3.12 -19.01 -20.16
N VAL A 448 -2.73 -20.26 -20.12
CA VAL A 448 -3.28 -21.33 -20.97
C VAL A 448 -4.81 -21.41 -20.92
N GLY A 449 -5.43 -21.39 -19.72
CA GLY A 449 -6.88 -21.42 -19.60
C GLY A 449 -7.59 -20.27 -20.32
N THR A 450 -7.03 -19.07 -20.30
CA THR A 450 -7.58 -17.91 -21.04
C THR A 450 -7.47 -18.12 -22.54
N ARG A 451 -6.35 -18.66 -23.03
CA ARG A 451 -6.15 -18.99 -24.45
C ARG A 451 -7.14 -20.03 -24.93
N ILE A 452 -7.42 -21.08 -24.13
CA ILE A 452 -8.44 -22.09 -24.42
C ILE A 452 -9.81 -21.45 -24.57
N GLY A 453 -10.20 -20.57 -23.63
CA GLY A 453 -11.50 -19.89 -23.68
C GLY A 453 -11.64 -18.98 -24.91
N VAL A 454 -10.62 -18.20 -25.25
CA VAL A 454 -10.60 -17.37 -26.46
C VAL A 454 -10.65 -18.24 -27.73
N MET A 455 -9.96 -19.38 -27.76
CA MET A 455 -10.01 -20.33 -28.86
C MET A 455 -11.41 -20.90 -29.07
N LEU A 456 -12.11 -21.27 -27.98
CA LEU A 456 -13.50 -21.75 -28.06
C LEU A 456 -14.44 -20.68 -28.65
N VAL A 457 -14.32 -19.42 -28.20
CA VAL A 457 -15.12 -18.31 -28.73
C VAL A 457 -14.82 -18.07 -30.22
N LEU A 458 -13.55 -18.03 -30.58
CA LEU A 458 -13.14 -17.88 -31.99
C LEU A 458 -13.73 -18.98 -32.86
N GLY A 459 -13.75 -20.23 -32.36
CA GLY A 459 -14.36 -21.37 -33.09
C GLY A 459 -15.86 -21.18 -33.33
N VAL A 460 -16.61 -20.60 -32.39
CA VAL A 460 -18.02 -20.29 -32.59
C VAL A 460 -18.21 -19.18 -33.63
N LEU A 461 -17.43 -18.09 -33.52
CA LEU A 461 -17.53 -16.96 -34.45
C LEU A 461 -17.21 -17.35 -35.89
N LEU A 462 -16.18 -18.15 -36.12
CA LEU A 462 -15.81 -18.65 -37.45
C LEU A 462 -16.89 -19.58 -38.03
N LYS A 463 -17.52 -20.43 -37.21
CA LYS A 463 -18.67 -21.25 -37.63
C LYS A 463 -19.88 -20.42 -38.02
N ASN A 464 -20.06 -19.27 -37.38
CA ASN A 464 -21.15 -18.33 -37.62
C ASN A 464 -20.89 -17.36 -38.78
N GLY A 465 -19.81 -17.57 -39.55
CA GLY A 465 -19.52 -16.83 -40.79
C GLY A 465 -18.56 -15.65 -40.62
N GLN A 466 -17.90 -15.51 -39.47
CA GLN A 466 -16.83 -14.52 -39.29
C GLN A 466 -15.66 -14.88 -40.21
N GLU A 467 -15.14 -13.91 -40.96
CA GLU A 467 -13.92 -14.11 -41.78
C GLU A 467 -12.70 -14.34 -40.89
N LYS A 468 -11.87 -15.29 -41.31
CA LYS A 468 -10.64 -15.62 -40.62
C LYS A 468 -9.57 -14.59 -40.99
N THR A 469 -9.29 -13.65 -40.08
CA THR A 469 -8.24 -12.64 -40.24
C THR A 469 -6.84 -13.23 -40.08
N GLU A 470 -5.80 -12.49 -40.47
CA GLU A 470 -4.40 -12.88 -40.30
C GLU A 470 -4.08 -13.06 -38.79
N ALA A 471 -4.55 -12.17 -37.93
CA ALA A 471 -4.40 -12.24 -36.46
C ALA A 471 -5.06 -13.51 -35.87
N ALA A 472 -6.24 -13.89 -36.37
CA ALA A 472 -6.92 -15.11 -35.95
C ALA A 472 -6.12 -16.36 -36.39
N GLN A 473 -5.60 -16.36 -37.63
CA GLN A 473 -4.78 -17.47 -38.15
C GLN A 473 -3.48 -17.62 -37.35
N GLU A 474 -2.80 -16.54 -37.00
CA GLU A 474 -1.61 -16.57 -36.15
C GLU A 474 -1.93 -17.11 -34.75
N PHE A 475 -3.06 -16.71 -34.15
CA PHE A 475 -3.49 -17.20 -32.83
C PHE A 475 -3.81 -18.71 -32.87
N ILE A 476 -4.46 -19.20 -33.92
CA ILE A 476 -4.72 -20.64 -34.15
C ILE A 476 -3.40 -21.40 -34.31
N ASN A 477 -2.48 -20.90 -35.12
CA ASN A 477 -1.18 -21.55 -35.35
C ASN A 477 -0.36 -21.62 -34.05
N ALA A 478 -0.40 -20.59 -33.23
CA ALA A 478 0.22 -20.58 -31.89
C ALA A 478 -0.42 -21.63 -30.98
N GLY A 479 -1.73 -21.84 -31.05
CA GLY A 479 -2.44 -22.87 -30.30
C GLY A 479 -2.07 -24.30 -30.74
N LEU A 480 -1.92 -24.54 -32.04
CA LEU A 480 -1.50 -25.84 -32.60
C LEU A 480 -0.07 -26.24 -32.19
N ASN A 481 0.80 -25.26 -31.97
CA ASN A 481 2.20 -25.47 -31.58
C ASN A 481 2.43 -25.37 -30.08
N ASP A 482 1.38 -25.25 -29.27
CA ASP A 482 1.48 -25.16 -27.81
C ASP A 482 1.74 -26.53 -27.16
N ASP A 483 2.36 -26.56 -25.99
CA ASP A 483 2.62 -27.79 -25.24
C ASP A 483 1.37 -28.35 -24.53
N HIS A 484 0.31 -27.56 -24.41
CA HIS A 484 -0.89 -27.94 -23.66
C HIS A 484 -1.92 -28.64 -24.54
N GLU A 485 -2.15 -29.93 -24.30
CA GLU A 485 -3.01 -30.85 -25.09
C GLU A 485 -4.43 -30.27 -25.35
N MET A 486 -5.08 -29.67 -24.35
CA MET A 486 -6.42 -29.11 -24.52
C MET A 486 -6.42 -27.91 -25.48
N LEU A 487 -5.40 -27.07 -25.46
CA LEU A 487 -5.30 -25.93 -26.36
C LEU A 487 -5.04 -26.37 -27.79
N LYS A 488 -4.17 -27.36 -27.98
CA LYS A 488 -3.95 -28.01 -29.30
C LYS A 488 -5.24 -28.59 -29.87
N ALA A 489 -6.00 -29.30 -29.03
CA ALA A 489 -7.25 -29.91 -29.46
C ALA A 489 -8.28 -28.88 -29.92
N GLU A 490 -8.44 -27.77 -29.17
CA GLU A 490 -9.38 -26.70 -29.54
C GLU A 490 -8.90 -25.95 -30.80
N ALA A 491 -7.58 -25.72 -30.97
CA ALA A 491 -7.03 -25.08 -32.14
C ALA A 491 -7.20 -25.98 -33.40
N ALA A 492 -7.02 -27.30 -33.28
CA ALA A 492 -7.24 -28.27 -34.36
C ALA A 492 -8.71 -28.36 -34.78
N ALA A 493 -9.66 -28.14 -33.85
CA ALA A 493 -11.09 -28.18 -34.12
C ALA A 493 -11.61 -27.00 -34.96
N ILE A 494 -10.80 -25.94 -35.14
CA ILE A 494 -11.16 -24.72 -35.89
C ILE A 494 -10.22 -24.41 -37.06
N GLN A 495 -9.27 -25.29 -37.36
CA GLN A 495 -8.36 -25.19 -38.51
C GLN A 495 -9.12 -25.48 -39.82
#